data_f506fb2eacab3da8f49c6b4ddd39f6f7
#
_entry.id   f506fb2eacab3da8f49c6b4ddd39f6f7
#
_cell.length_a   1.000
_cell.length_b   1.000
_cell.length_c   1.000
_cell.angle_alpha   90.00
_cell.angle_beta   90.00
_cell.angle_gamma   90.00
#
_symmetry.space_group_name_H-M   'P 1'
#
loop_
_entity.id
_entity.type
_entity.pdbx_description
1 polymer ?
#
loop_
_entity_poly.entity_id
_entity_poly.type
_entity_poly.pdbx_seq_one_letter_code
_entity_poly.pdbx_strand_id
1 'polypeptide(L)'
;MASPALTHFLPRFGVAAAVAGVLSLTGCQTRNTQDTLPPASGVQPLKGLAQNVSVRRNAMGMPLIESNSFHDALFALGYVHATDRITQMVTLRLLAQGRLSEMSGSDLLDADRYMRAVNLKKSAGELYKASSPRLKRFFEVYARGVNAYLFRYRDKLPTDLAATGYKPEYWKPEDSALIFCLLNFSQSANLPEEIYSLMLAQTVTTDKLPWLTPSAPDEKLPLAEAEKLQGIKLNGQIPGLAEINKATGQLSDLNLLGATSSNNWAIAPQRSRSGKSLLASDSHGSLGVPSLFNYVQIRAPKYQASGVTIAGLPMVLGGFNGKVAWSMTSVMGDNQDLFLEKIKRQGTGLSYEVGGKWQPAIVRNETYFVKGQRPI
;
A
#
# COMPACT_ATOMS: atom_id res chain seq x y z
N MET A 1 -48.69 -20.98 17.16
CA MET A 1 -48.16 -21.06 15.81
C MET A 1 -46.79 -20.42 15.85
N ALA A 2 -45.76 -21.18 15.60
CA ALA A 2 -44.39 -20.94 16.02
C ALA A 2 -43.68 -19.87 15.18
N SER A 3 -43.04 -18.92 15.86
CA SER A 3 -42.08 -17.97 15.33
C SER A 3 -40.71 -18.65 15.17
N PRO A 4 -39.98 -18.50 14.06
CA PRO A 4 -38.60 -18.96 14.00
C PRO A 4 -37.65 -17.89 14.53
N ALA A 5 -36.72 -18.39 15.32
CA ALA A 5 -35.72 -17.68 16.08
C ALA A 5 -34.74 -16.91 15.20
N LEU A 6 -34.46 -15.68 15.62
CA LEU A 6 -33.28 -14.90 15.26
C LEU A 6 -32.01 -15.62 15.80
N THR A 7 -31.22 -16.19 14.92
CA THR A 7 -29.89 -16.69 15.26
C THR A 7 -28.88 -15.58 15.19
N HIS A 8 -28.22 -15.39 16.28
CA HIS A 8 -27.17 -14.43 16.59
C HIS A 8 -26.07 -14.29 15.56
N PHE A 9 -25.86 -13.09 15.09
CA PHE A 9 -24.57 -12.63 14.56
C PHE A 9 -23.63 -12.40 15.75
N LEU A 10 -22.72 -13.33 15.97
CA LEU A 10 -21.54 -13.09 16.81
C LEU A 10 -20.36 -12.70 15.90
N PRO A 11 -19.66 -11.62 16.17
CA PRO A 11 -18.46 -11.27 15.42
C PRO A 11 -17.36 -12.29 15.72
N ARG A 12 -16.80 -12.87 14.68
CA ARG A 12 -15.64 -13.75 14.77
C ARG A 12 -14.39 -12.94 15.14
N PHE A 13 -14.14 -12.76 16.44
CA PHE A 13 -12.82 -12.45 16.98
C PHE A 13 -11.98 -13.74 16.97
N GLY A 14 -11.47 -14.16 15.82
CA GLY A 14 -10.81 -15.46 15.75
C GLY A 14 -9.42 -15.48 15.14
N VAL A 15 -9.04 -14.48 14.35
CA VAL A 15 -7.78 -14.53 13.58
C VAL A 15 -6.68 -13.63 14.17
N ALA A 16 -7.02 -12.57 14.85
CA ALA A 16 -6.01 -11.73 15.54
C ALA A 16 -5.34 -12.45 16.71
N ALA A 17 -6.01 -13.43 17.33
CA ALA A 17 -5.44 -14.22 18.44
C ALA A 17 -4.45 -15.31 17.97
N ALA A 18 -4.56 -15.80 16.73
CA ALA A 18 -3.69 -16.85 16.22
C ALA A 18 -2.26 -16.34 15.88
N VAL A 19 -2.11 -15.06 15.53
CA VAL A 19 -0.78 -14.46 15.32
C VAL A 19 -0.09 -14.15 16.64
N ALA A 20 -0.85 -13.86 17.69
CA ALA A 20 -0.31 -13.66 19.05
C ALA A 20 -0.01 -15.00 19.77
N GLY A 21 -0.71 -16.07 19.43
CA GLY A 21 -0.61 -17.37 20.12
C GLY A 21 0.57 -18.25 19.69
N VAL A 22 1.17 -18.01 18.52
CA VAL A 22 2.36 -18.77 18.07
C VAL A 22 3.67 -18.25 18.65
N LEU A 23 3.64 -17.09 19.32
CA LEU A 23 4.81 -16.52 19.99
C LEU A 23 5.11 -17.12 21.38
N SER A 24 4.33 -18.06 21.89
CA SER A 24 4.44 -18.52 23.28
C SER A 24 5.00 -19.94 23.49
N LEU A 25 5.40 -20.70 22.47
CA LEU A 25 5.85 -22.11 22.66
C LEU A 25 7.14 -22.53 21.96
N THR A 26 7.97 -21.63 21.48
CA THR A 26 9.36 -21.97 21.14
C THR A 26 10.30 -21.27 22.12
N GLY A 27 11.07 -22.07 22.83
CA GLY A 27 11.95 -21.71 23.93
C GLY A 27 12.66 -20.37 23.78
N CYS A 28 12.55 -19.56 24.80
CA CYS A 28 13.23 -18.29 24.97
C CYS A 28 14.76 -18.42 24.81
N GLN A 29 15.26 -18.32 23.61
CA GLN A 29 16.50 -17.60 23.43
C GLN A 29 16.13 -16.12 23.49
N THR A 30 16.28 -15.52 24.68
CA THR A 30 16.26 -14.07 24.86
C THR A 30 17.44 -13.49 24.08
N ARG A 31 17.27 -13.32 22.77
CA ARG A 31 18.11 -12.37 22.04
C ARG A 31 17.83 -11.02 22.67
N ASN A 32 18.86 -10.44 23.27
CA ASN A 32 18.74 -9.10 23.82
C ASN A 32 18.26 -8.19 22.67
N THR A 33 17.00 -7.78 22.71
CA THR A 33 16.39 -6.99 21.64
C THR A 33 17.11 -5.65 21.42
N GLN A 34 17.83 -5.18 22.44
CA GLN A 34 18.67 -3.98 22.34
C GLN A 34 19.85 -4.15 21.36
N ASP A 35 20.37 -5.36 21.16
CA ASP A 35 21.47 -5.61 20.23
C ASP A 35 21.07 -5.52 18.75
N THR A 36 19.77 -5.55 18.46
CA THR A 36 19.24 -5.43 17.11
C THR A 36 18.88 -4.00 16.73
N LEU A 37 18.85 -3.08 17.70
CA LEU A 37 18.50 -1.68 17.44
C LEU A 37 19.75 -0.88 17.04
N PRO A 38 19.64 0.00 16.05
CA PRO A 38 20.67 0.99 15.77
C PRO A 38 20.93 1.88 16.99
N PRO A 39 22.17 2.38 17.18
CA PRO A 39 22.46 3.31 18.28
C PRO A 39 21.54 4.52 18.27
N ALA A 40 20.96 4.85 19.42
CA ALA A 40 20.04 5.98 19.56
C ALA A 40 20.75 7.35 19.44
N SER A 41 22.08 7.40 19.62
CA SER A 41 22.88 8.61 19.57
C SER A 41 24.31 8.33 19.11
N GLY A 42 25.05 9.38 18.78
CA GLY A 42 26.45 9.30 18.37
C GLY A 42 26.65 9.44 16.86
N VAL A 43 27.89 9.34 16.43
CA VAL A 43 28.28 9.47 15.02
C VAL A 43 28.15 8.13 14.30
N GLN A 44 27.40 8.13 13.22
CA GLN A 44 27.23 6.98 12.33
C GLN A 44 28.04 7.20 11.04
N PRO A 45 29.20 6.55 10.83
CA PRO A 45 29.93 6.67 9.59
C PRO A 45 29.19 5.94 8.48
N LEU A 46 28.64 6.69 7.51
CA LEU A 46 27.91 6.16 6.37
C LEU A 46 28.60 6.56 5.07
N LYS A 47 28.86 5.58 4.21
CA LYS A 47 29.37 5.83 2.87
C LYS A 47 28.25 6.36 1.98
N GLY A 48 28.53 7.36 1.14
CA GLY A 48 27.59 7.90 0.17
C GLY A 48 27.03 9.28 0.48
N LEU A 49 27.33 9.84 1.66
CA LEU A 49 27.13 11.24 2.00
C LEU A 49 28.29 12.08 1.46
N ALA A 50 27.99 13.25 0.90
CA ALA A 50 29.01 14.24 0.52
C ALA A 50 29.40 15.12 1.72
N GLN A 51 28.49 15.32 2.66
CA GLN A 51 28.69 16.14 3.85
C GLN A 51 27.97 15.52 5.06
N ASN A 52 28.35 15.99 6.25
CA ASN A 52 27.70 15.54 7.48
C ASN A 52 26.22 15.95 7.50
N VAL A 53 25.40 15.04 8.02
CA VAL A 53 23.97 15.25 8.27
C VAL A 53 23.70 15.10 9.76
N SER A 54 22.98 16.05 10.33
CA SER A 54 22.47 15.96 11.70
C SER A 54 21.05 15.38 11.68
N VAL A 55 20.83 14.37 12.52
CA VAL A 55 19.49 13.83 12.78
C VAL A 55 19.21 13.93 14.25
N ARG A 56 18.25 14.76 14.62
CA ARG A 56 17.79 14.92 16.02
C ARG A 56 16.34 14.49 16.13
N ARG A 57 15.96 13.97 17.29
CA ARG A 57 14.57 13.55 17.53
C ARG A 57 13.98 14.34 18.67
N ASN A 58 12.71 14.68 18.57
CA ASN A 58 11.96 15.27 19.68
C ASN A 58 11.48 14.18 20.66
N ALA A 59 10.74 14.58 21.70
CA ALA A 59 10.22 13.66 22.73
C ALA A 59 9.25 12.58 22.16
N MET A 60 8.64 12.82 21.00
CA MET A 60 7.77 11.87 20.30
C MET A 60 8.54 11.02 19.28
N GLY A 61 9.87 11.11 19.23
CA GLY A 61 10.70 10.37 18.29
C GLY A 61 10.73 10.92 16.86
N MET A 62 10.02 12.02 16.58
CA MET A 62 9.99 12.62 15.23
C MET A 62 11.35 13.17 14.83
N PRO A 63 11.92 12.77 13.70
CA PRO A 63 13.24 13.19 13.25
C PRO A 63 13.22 14.58 12.63
N LEU A 64 14.21 15.40 13.00
CA LEU A 64 14.66 16.58 12.29
C LEU A 64 15.97 16.23 11.57
N ILE A 65 15.97 16.29 10.25
CA ILE A 65 17.12 16.04 9.38
C ILE A 65 17.66 17.39 8.90
N GLU A 66 18.89 17.72 9.27
CA GLU A 66 19.56 18.97 8.88
C GLU A 66 20.82 18.67 8.09
N SER A 67 20.96 19.27 6.91
CA SER A 67 22.10 19.10 6.01
C SER A 67 22.34 20.37 5.17
N ASN A 68 23.59 20.57 4.79
CA ASN A 68 23.95 21.60 3.80
C ASN A 68 23.73 21.13 2.34
N SER A 69 23.25 19.91 2.13
CA SER A 69 22.95 19.31 0.83
C SER A 69 21.56 18.67 0.87
N PHE A 70 20.69 19.04 -0.06
CA PHE A 70 19.37 18.40 -0.17
C PHE A 70 19.48 16.91 -0.52
N HIS A 71 20.47 16.52 -1.34
CA HIS A 71 20.70 15.11 -1.65
C HIS A 71 21.14 14.33 -0.40
N ASP A 72 22.00 14.89 0.44
CA ASP A 72 22.40 14.23 1.69
C ASP A 72 21.23 14.15 2.67
N ALA A 73 20.33 15.15 2.70
CA ALA A 73 19.10 15.10 3.47
C ALA A 73 18.15 13.98 2.99
N LEU A 74 18.03 13.77 1.66
CA LEU A 74 17.24 12.65 1.11
C LEU A 74 17.89 11.28 1.39
N PHE A 75 19.20 11.20 1.33
CA PHE A 75 19.92 9.99 1.76
C PHE A 75 19.62 9.69 3.24
N ALA A 76 19.73 10.68 4.09
CA ALA A 76 19.45 10.54 5.52
C ALA A 76 17.97 10.17 5.76
N LEU A 77 17.02 10.71 4.99
CA LEU A 77 15.62 10.31 5.06
C LEU A 77 15.45 8.82 4.77
N GLY A 78 16.10 8.30 3.73
CA GLY A 78 16.10 6.87 3.41
C GLY A 78 16.66 6.01 4.53
N TYR A 79 17.78 6.44 5.12
CA TYR A 79 18.39 5.76 6.27
C TYR A 79 17.48 5.78 7.51
N VAL A 80 16.88 6.92 7.82
CA VAL A 80 15.94 7.08 8.95
C VAL A 80 14.69 6.24 8.76
N HIS A 81 14.08 6.25 7.56
CA HIS A 81 12.94 5.40 7.26
C HIS A 81 13.27 3.92 7.46
N ALA A 82 14.43 3.47 6.97
CA ALA A 82 14.86 2.08 7.16
C ALA A 82 15.15 1.77 8.64
N THR A 83 15.77 2.70 9.38
CA THR A 83 16.02 2.55 10.82
C THR A 83 14.73 2.35 11.60
N ASP A 84 13.70 3.12 11.28
CA ASP A 84 12.45 3.16 12.04
C ASP A 84 11.40 2.15 11.55
N ARG A 85 11.44 1.77 10.27
CA ARG A 85 10.31 1.14 9.59
C ARG A 85 10.69 0.05 8.56
N ILE A 86 11.87 -0.56 8.68
CA ILE A 86 12.32 -1.53 7.66
C ILE A 86 11.34 -2.70 7.48
N THR A 87 10.74 -3.21 8.54
CA THR A 87 9.73 -4.27 8.48
C THR A 87 8.53 -3.82 7.64
N GLN A 88 8.00 -2.64 7.92
CA GLN A 88 6.89 -2.05 7.15
C GLN A 88 7.27 -1.83 5.68
N MET A 89 8.46 -1.29 5.41
CA MET A 89 8.95 -1.07 4.04
C MET A 89 9.05 -2.39 3.25
N VAL A 90 9.59 -3.43 3.87
CA VAL A 90 9.71 -4.76 3.26
C VAL A 90 8.32 -5.36 3.01
N THR A 91 7.42 -5.29 3.97
CA THR A 91 6.05 -5.81 3.85
C THR A 91 5.29 -5.11 2.71
N LEU A 92 5.31 -3.77 2.66
CA LEU A 92 4.64 -3.01 1.59
C LEU A 92 5.22 -3.32 0.21
N ARG A 93 6.55 -3.48 0.12
CA ARG A 93 7.21 -3.87 -1.13
C ARG A 93 6.79 -5.26 -1.59
N LEU A 94 6.80 -6.25 -0.69
CA LEU A 94 6.39 -7.61 -1.01
C LEU A 94 4.91 -7.67 -1.38
N LEU A 95 4.05 -6.96 -0.67
CA LEU A 95 2.65 -6.81 -1.02
C LEU A 95 2.49 -6.29 -2.46
N ALA A 96 3.11 -5.15 -2.77
CA ALA A 96 2.99 -4.52 -4.08
C ALA A 96 3.58 -5.38 -5.23
N GLN A 97 4.50 -6.28 -4.91
CA GLN A 97 5.09 -7.24 -5.85
C GLN A 97 4.31 -8.56 -5.96
N GLY A 98 3.30 -8.80 -5.10
CA GLY A 98 2.64 -10.11 -4.97
C GLY A 98 3.61 -11.19 -4.51
N ARG A 99 4.32 -10.95 -3.38
CA ARG A 99 5.39 -11.78 -2.82
C ARG A 99 5.30 -11.95 -1.30
N LEU A 100 4.16 -11.60 -0.70
CA LEU A 100 3.98 -11.72 0.76
C LEU A 100 4.13 -13.15 1.26
N SER A 101 3.76 -14.13 0.46
CA SER A 101 3.89 -15.57 0.79
C SER A 101 5.33 -15.99 1.05
N GLU A 102 6.33 -15.29 0.52
CA GLU A 102 7.74 -15.56 0.80
C GLU A 102 8.09 -15.31 2.28
N MET A 103 7.38 -14.39 2.91
CA MET A 103 7.58 -14.01 4.31
C MET A 103 6.56 -14.68 5.25
N SER A 104 5.29 -14.81 4.81
CA SER A 104 4.16 -15.14 5.68
C SER A 104 3.57 -16.54 5.43
N GLY A 105 3.96 -17.24 4.35
CA GLY A 105 3.46 -18.58 4.03
C GLY A 105 2.23 -18.57 3.11
N SER A 106 1.61 -19.75 2.95
CA SER A 106 0.53 -20.01 1.97
C SER A 106 -0.74 -19.21 2.17
N ASP A 107 -0.99 -18.73 3.38
CA ASP A 107 -2.24 -18.05 3.71
C ASP A 107 -2.44 -16.75 2.93
N LEU A 108 -1.36 -16.16 2.41
CA LEU A 108 -1.39 -14.94 1.60
C LEU A 108 -1.17 -15.19 0.10
N LEU A 109 -1.21 -16.44 -0.35
CA LEU A 109 -0.93 -16.78 -1.75
C LEU A 109 -1.99 -16.20 -2.71
N ASP A 110 -3.27 -16.16 -2.31
CA ASP A 110 -4.32 -15.60 -3.15
C ASP A 110 -4.19 -14.07 -3.27
N ALA A 111 -3.78 -13.40 -2.19
CA ALA A 111 -3.41 -11.98 -2.23
C ALA A 111 -2.23 -11.74 -3.18
N ASP A 112 -1.20 -12.60 -3.15
CA ASP A 112 -0.06 -12.49 -4.08
C ASP A 112 -0.48 -12.71 -5.53
N ARG A 113 -1.36 -13.68 -5.82
CA ARG A 113 -1.90 -13.92 -7.16
C ARG A 113 -2.64 -12.71 -7.68
N TYR A 114 -3.51 -12.12 -6.85
CA TYR A 114 -4.23 -10.92 -7.19
C TYR A 114 -3.29 -9.73 -7.47
N MET A 115 -2.34 -9.45 -6.59
CA MET A 115 -1.39 -8.35 -6.76
C MET A 115 -0.49 -8.53 -7.99
N ARG A 116 -0.15 -9.76 -8.38
CA ARG A 116 0.55 -10.03 -9.64
C ARG A 116 -0.34 -9.86 -10.86
N ALA A 117 -1.63 -10.16 -10.76
CA ALA A 117 -2.60 -9.87 -11.82
C ALA A 117 -2.73 -8.35 -12.03
N VAL A 118 -2.88 -7.57 -10.96
CA VAL A 118 -2.86 -6.10 -10.98
C VAL A 118 -1.55 -5.55 -11.55
N ASN A 119 -0.43 -6.20 -11.24
CA ASN A 119 0.89 -5.92 -11.82
C ASN A 119 1.42 -4.50 -11.57
N LEU A 120 1.31 -4.02 -10.35
CA LEU A 120 1.87 -2.71 -9.95
C LEU A 120 3.36 -2.58 -10.23
N LYS A 121 4.11 -3.69 -10.27
CA LYS A 121 5.53 -3.70 -10.62
C LYS A 121 5.78 -3.16 -12.04
N LYS A 122 4.92 -3.48 -13.00
CA LYS A 122 4.98 -2.93 -14.37
C LYS A 122 4.72 -1.42 -14.33
N SER A 123 3.64 -0.99 -13.69
CA SER A 123 3.27 0.42 -13.57
C SER A 123 4.37 1.24 -12.90
N ALA A 124 5.00 0.71 -11.84
CA ALA A 124 6.12 1.35 -11.16
C ALA A 124 7.35 1.49 -12.06
N GLY A 125 7.67 0.47 -12.85
CA GLY A 125 8.74 0.51 -13.82
C GLY A 125 8.51 1.56 -14.91
N GLU A 126 7.29 1.66 -15.41
CA GLU A 126 6.88 2.67 -16.40
C GLU A 126 6.92 4.08 -15.80
N LEU A 127 6.40 4.27 -14.59
CA LEU A 127 6.47 5.53 -13.85
C LEU A 127 7.92 5.97 -13.64
N TYR A 128 8.77 5.08 -13.15
CA TYR A 128 10.18 5.39 -12.95
C TYR A 128 10.86 5.74 -14.28
N LYS A 129 10.62 4.96 -15.35
CA LYS A 129 11.16 5.22 -16.68
C LYS A 129 10.73 6.57 -17.25
N ALA A 130 9.46 6.95 -17.06
CA ALA A 130 8.91 8.23 -17.52
C ALA A 130 9.29 9.42 -16.64
N SER A 131 9.79 9.17 -15.43
CA SER A 131 10.17 10.22 -14.48
C SER A 131 11.30 11.10 -15.02
N SER A 132 11.27 12.40 -14.65
CA SER A 132 12.34 13.33 -14.98
C SER A 132 13.69 12.88 -14.39
N PRO A 133 14.84 13.27 -14.99
CA PRO A 133 16.17 12.95 -14.45
C PRO A 133 16.32 13.41 -12.98
N ARG A 134 15.72 14.54 -12.62
CA ARG A 134 15.74 15.04 -11.26
C ARG A 134 15.01 14.11 -10.28
N LEU A 135 13.82 13.63 -10.65
CA LEU A 135 13.04 12.72 -9.80
C LEU A 135 13.72 11.34 -9.69
N LYS A 136 14.26 10.81 -10.79
CA LYS A 136 15.09 9.60 -10.77
C LYS A 136 16.23 9.72 -9.78
N ARG A 137 16.93 10.86 -9.80
CA ARG A 137 18.02 11.13 -8.86
C ARG A 137 17.55 11.13 -7.41
N PHE A 138 16.36 11.63 -7.12
CA PHE A 138 15.81 11.58 -5.76
C PHE A 138 15.55 10.15 -5.29
N PHE A 139 14.94 9.31 -6.14
CA PHE A 139 14.75 7.89 -5.84
C PHE A 139 16.08 7.16 -5.64
N GLU A 140 17.07 7.39 -6.48
CA GLU A 140 18.41 6.79 -6.37
C GLU A 140 19.11 7.16 -5.05
N VAL A 141 19.07 8.44 -4.69
CA VAL A 141 19.72 8.93 -3.48
C VAL A 141 19.05 8.37 -2.25
N TYR A 142 17.73 8.36 -2.22
CA TYR A 142 16.93 7.77 -1.14
C TYR A 142 17.22 6.27 -1.00
N ALA A 143 17.20 5.52 -2.10
CA ALA A 143 17.51 4.08 -2.12
C ALA A 143 18.91 3.80 -1.55
N ARG A 144 19.91 4.64 -1.85
CA ARG A 144 21.24 4.51 -1.24
C ARG A 144 21.21 4.68 0.29
N GLY A 145 20.38 5.59 0.81
CA GLY A 145 20.17 5.77 2.25
C GLY A 145 19.58 4.53 2.90
N VAL A 146 18.51 3.97 2.32
CA VAL A 146 17.90 2.70 2.75
C VAL A 146 18.93 1.57 2.74
N ASN A 147 19.71 1.47 1.67
CA ASN A 147 20.73 0.44 1.49
C ASN A 147 21.92 0.60 2.45
N ALA A 148 22.23 1.81 2.87
CA ALA A 148 23.26 2.03 3.91
C ALA A 148 22.84 1.41 5.26
N TYR A 149 21.55 1.47 5.59
CA TYR A 149 20.99 0.74 6.74
C TYR A 149 21.07 -0.78 6.50
N LEU A 150 20.55 -1.29 5.39
CA LEU A 150 20.54 -2.72 5.09
C LEU A 150 21.96 -3.31 5.05
N PHE A 151 22.92 -2.61 4.46
CA PHE A 151 24.32 -3.05 4.43
C PHE A 151 24.88 -3.27 5.84
N ARG A 152 24.49 -2.43 6.79
CA ARG A 152 25.00 -2.48 8.17
C ARG A 152 24.26 -3.45 9.08
N TYR A 153 22.93 -3.59 8.87
CA TYR A 153 22.05 -4.29 9.81
C TYR A 153 21.32 -5.50 9.22
N ARG A 154 21.62 -5.93 7.99
CA ARG A 154 20.95 -7.06 7.35
C ARG A 154 21.02 -8.36 8.14
N ASP A 155 22.08 -8.56 8.90
CA ASP A 155 22.26 -9.73 9.77
C ASP A 155 21.81 -9.48 11.23
N LYS A 156 21.36 -8.25 11.52
CA LYS A 156 20.83 -7.81 12.83
C LYS A 156 19.47 -7.10 12.64
N LEU A 157 18.55 -7.77 11.95
CA LEU A 157 17.23 -7.24 11.67
C LEU A 157 16.41 -7.05 12.95
N PRO A 158 15.43 -6.12 12.97
CA PRO A 158 14.44 -6.02 14.03
C PRO A 158 13.76 -7.37 14.28
N THR A 159 13.38 -7.62 15.53
CA THR A 159 12.88 -8.93 15.98
C THR A 159 11.66 -9.42 15.22
N ASP A 160 10.74 -8.53 14.89
CA ASP A 160 9.55 -8.81 14.09
C ASP A 160 9.91 -9.31 12.68
N LEU A 161 10.82 -8.64 12.00
CA LEU A 161 11.28 -9.07 10.67
C LEU A 161 12.14 -10.33 10.76
N ALA A 162 13.02 -10.42 11.73
CA ALA A 162 13.88 -11.59 11.95
C ALA A 162 13.06 -12.86 12.21
N ALA A 163 11.94 -12.75 12.96
CA ALA A 163 11.02 -13.85 13.24
C ALA A 163 10.38 -14.44 11.98
N THR A 164 10.26 -13.66 10.93
CA THR A 164 9.73 -14.16 9.63
C THR A 164 10.73 -15.09 8.91
N GLY A 165 12.03 -14.97 9.21
CA GLY A 165 13.11 -15.64 8.48
C GLY A 165 13.41 -15.02 7.11
N TYR A 166 12.66 -14.01 6.68
CA TYR A 166 12.88 -13.33 5.41
C TYR A 166 14.11 -12.42 5.48
N LYS A 167 14.98 -12.51 4.47
CA LYS A 167 16.15 -11.63 4.34
C LYS A 167 15.88 -10.55 3.30
N PRO A 168 15.79 -9.27 3.70
CA PRO A 168 15.50 -8.20 2.78
C PRO A 168 16.52 -8.09 1.64
N GLU A 169 16.02 -7.91 0.43
CA GLU A 169 16.83 -7.49 -0.70
C GLU A 169 17.16 -6.00 -0.58
N TYR A 170 18.24 -5.57 -1.24
CA TYR A 170 18.54 -4.14 -1.35
C TYR A 170 17.40 -3.39 -2.03
N TRP A 171 17.20 -2.15 -1.59
CA TRP A 171 16.16 -1.26 -2.11
C TRP A 171 16.58 -0.69 -3.46
N LYS A 172 15.72 -0.83 -4.47
CA LYS A 172 15.91 -0.24 -5.79
C LYS A 172 15.18 1.09 -5.89
N PRO A 173 15.62 2.03 -6.75
CA PRO A 173 14.87 3.27 -6.99
C PRO A 173 13.41 3.01 -7.40
N GLU A 174 13.16 1.96 -8.19
CA GLU A 174 11.84 1.52 -8.63
C GLU A 174 10.96 1.03 -7.47
N ASP A 175 11.55 0.56 -6.36
CA ASP A 175 10.78 0.15 -5.19
C ASP A 175 10.06 1.35 -4.55
N SER A 176 10.65 2.54 -4.58
CA SER A 176 9.96 3.76 -4.15
C SER A 176 8.83 4.16 -5.10
N ALA A 177 9.01 4.02 -6.40
CA ALA A 177 7.93 4.19 -7.36
C ALA A 177 6.82 3.15 -7.14
N LEU A 178 7.18 1.92 -6.77
CA LEU A 178 6.24 0.85 -6.45
C LEU A 178 5.40 1.15 -5.20
N ILE A 179 6.01 1.68 -4.14
CA ILE A 179 5.27 2.14 -2.95
C ILE A 179 4.30 3.27 -3.31
N PHE A 180 4.70 4.19 -4.19
CA PHE A 180 3.80 5.24 -4.69
C PHE A 180 2.62 4.65 -5.48
N CYS A 181 2.87 3.68 -6.37
CA CYS A 181 1.80 2.98 -7.09
C CYS A 181 0.87 2.21 -6.15
N LEU A 182 1.41 1.55 -5.12
CA LEU A 182 0.61 0.87 -4.11
C LEU A 182 -0.30 1.84 -3.35
N LEU A 183 0.22 3.01 -2.96
CA LEU A 183 -0.57 4.04 -2.29
C LEU A 183 -1.73 4.50 -3.19
N ASN A 184 -1.46 4.80 -4.47
CA ASN A 184 -2.51 5.19 -5.40
C ASN A 184 -3.55 4.08 -5.59
N PHE A 185 -3.11 2.85 -5.80
CA PHE A 185 -4.00 1.68 -5.91
C PHE A 185 -4.90 1.54 -4.68
N SER A 186 -4.34 1.72 -3.48
CA SER A 186 -5.11 1.60 -2.24
C SER A 186 -6.15 2.72 -2.04
N GLN A 187 -5.98 3.88 -2.67
CA GLN A 187 -6.90 5.02 -2.57
C GLN A 187 -8.00 5.00 -3.64
N SER A 188 -7.99 4.03 -4.54
CA SER A 188 -8.90 3.92 -5.68
C SER A 188 -9.48 2.52 -5.83
N ALA A 189 -9.64 1.82 -4.71
CA ALA A 189 -10.11 0.43 -4.68
C ALA A 189 -11.63 0.38 -4.68
N ASN A 190 -12.28 0.58 -5.85
CA ASN A 190 -13.73 0.43 -6.06
C ASN A 190 -14.15 -0.98 -6.52
N LEU A 191 -13.20 -1.89 -6.72
CA LEU A 191 -13.46 -3.26 -7.17
C LEU A 191 -14.47 -4.04 -6.31
N PRO A 192 -14.46 -3.96 -4.97
CA PRO A 192 -15.48 -4.62 -4.15
C PRO A 192 -16.89 -4.12 -4.44
N GLU A 193 -17.07 -2.83 -4.71
CA GLU A 193 -18.35 -2.23 -5.05
C GLU A 193 -18.86 -2.72 -6.40
N GLU A 194 -17.98 -2.88 -7.39
CA GLU A 194 -18.36 -3.45 -8.70
C GLU A 194 -18.80 -4.89 -8.58
N ILE A 195 -18.03 -5.71 -7.85
CA ILE A 195 -18.39 -7.11 -7.60
C ILE A 195 -19.73 -7.18 -6.85
N TYR A 196 -19.93 -6.35 -5.84
CA TYR A 196 -21.17 -6.29 -5.09
C TYR A 196 -22.36 -5.90 -5.97
N SER A 197 -22.21 -4.87 -6.80
CA SER A 197 -23.23 -4.41 -7.75
C SER A 197 -23.58 -5.50 -8.75
N LEU A 198 -22.59 -6.22 -9.29
CA LEU A 198 -22.81 -7.34 -10.19
C LEU A 198 -23.56 -8.51 -9.50
N MET A 199 -23.22 -8.82 -8.26
CA MET A 199 -23.92 -9.86 -7.48
C MET A 199 -25.35 -9.46 -7.15
N LEU A 200 -25.58 -8.21 -6.77
CA LEU A 200 -26.93 -7.67 -6.55
C LEU A 200 -27.79 -7.77 -7.81
N ALA A 201 -27.23 -7.43 -8.97
CA ALA A 201 -27.93 -7.49 -10.25
C ALA A 201 -28.45 -8.89 -10.61
N GLN A 202 -27.88 -9.95 -10.01
CA GLN A 202 -28.34 -11.32 -10.20
C GLN A 202 -29.52 -11.68 -9.29
N THR A 203 -29.78 -10.90 -8.24
CA THR A 203 -30.72 -11.26 -7.16
C THR A 203 -31.91 -10.31 -7.01
N VAL A 204 -31.76 -9.07 -7.50
CA VAL A 204 -32.79 -8.03 -7.41
C VAL A 204 -33.32 -7.62 -8.79
N THR A 205 -34.50 -7.02 -8.83
CA THR A 205 -35.07 -6.48 -10.04
C THR A 205 -34.38 -5.17 -10.46
N THR A 206 -34.41 -4.85 -11.75
CA THR A 206 -33.73 -3.68 -12.34
C THR A 206 -34.12 -2.36 -11.66
N ASP A 207 -35.38 -2.21 -11.27
CA ASP A 207 -35.90 -1.01 -10.61
C ASP A 207 -35.34 -0.80 -9.19
N LYS A 208 -34.90 -1.87 -8.53
CA LYS A 208 -34.32 -1.82 -7.18
C LYS A 208 -32.81 -1.62 -7.19
N LEU A 209 -32.13 -2.02 -8.26
CA LEU A 209 -30.69 -1.97 -8.32
C LEU A 209 -30.12 -0.55 -8.07
N PRO A 210 -30.67 0.55 -8.64
CA PRO A 210 -30.20 1.91 -8.39
C PRO A 210 -30.30 2.38 -6.93
N TRP A 211 -31.16 1.72 -6.13
CA TRP A 211 -31.33 2.02 -4.70
C TRP A 211 -30.32 1.29 -3.81
N LEU A 212 -29.79 0.18 -4.28
CA LEU A 212 -28.94 -0.73 -3.52
C LEU A 212 -27.46 -0.59 -3.88
N THR A 213 -27.15 0.02 -5.03
CA THR A 213 -25.78 0.29 -5.44
C THR A 213 -25.27 1.57 -4.79
N PRO A 214 -24.05 1.57 -4.23
CA PRO A 214 -23.43 2.79 -3.73
C PRO A 214 -23.31 3.81 -4.86
N SER A 215 -23.78 5.03 -4.62
CA SER A 215 -23.63 6.15 -5.54
C SER A 215 -23.46 7.44 -4.75
N ALA A 216 -22.89 8.47 -5.36
CA ALA A 216 -22.90 9.79 -4.80
C ALA A 216 -24.34 10.27 -4.58
N PRO A 217 -24.63 11.15 -3.60
CA PRO A 217 -26.01 11.53 -3.23
C PRO A 217 -26.88 11.99 -4.40
N ASP A 218 -26.28 12.54 -5.45
CA ASP A 218 -26.95 13.08 -6.62
C ASP A 218 -26.84 12.17 -7.85
N GLU A 219 -26.13 11.04 -7.75
CA GLU A 219 -25.95 10.08 -8.85
C GLU A 219 -26.67 8.78 -8.52
N LYS A 220 -27.64 8.44 -9.34
CA LYS A 220 -28.28 7.12 -9.33
C LYS A 220 -27.71 6.33 -10.50
N LEU A 221 -27.48 5.04 -10.30
CA LEU A 221 -27.16 4.15 -11.40
C LEU A 221 -28.23 4.30 -12.49
N PRO A 222 -27.88 4.74 -13.72
CA PRO A 222 -28.85 4.88 -14.80
C PRO A 222 -29.56 3.55 -15.06
N LEU A 223 -30.86 3.58 -15.35
CA LEU A 223 -31.64 2.37 -15.60
C LEU A 223 -31.02 1.51 -16.72
N ALA A 224 -30.51 2.15 -17.78
CA ALA A 224 -29.82 1.46 -18.87
C ALA A 224 -28.54 0.71 -18.41
N GLU A 225 -27.85 1.23 -17.42
CA GLU A 225 -26.69 0.55 -16.82
C GLU A 225 -27.13 -0.62 -15.95
N ALA A 226 -28.20 -0.45 -15.16
CA ALA A 226 -28.80 -1.53 -14.38
C ALA A 226 -29.28 -2.69 -15.29
N GLU A 227 -29.87 -2.38 -16.44
CA GLU A 227 -30.29 -3.37 -17.44
C GLU A 227 -29.08 -4.11 -18.04
N LYS A 228 -27.99 -3.41 -18.33
CA LYS A 228 -26.75 -4.04 -18.81
C LYS A 228 -26.17 -4.99 -17.77
N LEU A 229 -26.08 -4.58 -16.49
CA LEU A 229 -25.61 -5.43 -15.40
C LEU A 229 -26.47 -6.69 -15.25
N GLN A 230 -27.80 -6.58 -15.35
CA GLN A 230 -28.71 -7.74 -15.33
C GLN A 230 -28.59 -8.63 -16.58
N GLY A 231 -28.18 -8.04 -17.69
CA GLY A 231 -27.89 -8.77 -18.94
C GLY A 231 -26.68 -9.68 -18.83
N ILE A 232 -25.77 -9.41 -17.90
CA ILE A 232 -24.62 -10.28 -17.63
C ILE A 232 -25.12 -11.53 -16.89
N LYS A 233 -25.33 -12.62 -17.62
CA LYS A 233 -25.74 -13.90 -17.02
C LYS A 233 -24.54 -14.61 -16.41
N LEU A 234 -24.48 -14.65 -15.09
CA LEU A 234 -23.51 -15.46 -14.35
C LEU A 234 -23.97 -16.92 -14.32
N ASN A 235 -24.04 -17.57 -15.49
CA ASN A 235 -24.45 -18.97 -15.62
C ASN A 235 -23.33 -19.87 -15.08
N GLY A 236 -23.34 -20.11 -13.77
CA GLY A 236 -22.30 -20.86 -13.07
C GLY A 236 -21.28 -19.96 -12.38
N GLN A 237 -20.23 -20.58 -11.87
CA GLN A 237 -19.12 -19.85 -11.25
C GLN A 237 -18.28 -19.16 -12.33
N ILE A 238 -18.11 -17.84 -12.23
CA ILE A 238 -17.11 -17.15 -13.03
C ILE A 238 -15.72 -17.58 -12.50
N PRO A 239 -14.88 -18.20 -13.34
CA PRO A 239 -13.54 -18.54 -12.93
C PRO A 239 -12.78 -17.31 -12.42
N GLY A 240 -12.19 -17.41 -11.25
CA GLY A 240 -11.41 -16.35 -10.65
C GLY A 240 -12.18 -15.37 -9.74
N LEU A 241 -13.51 -15.30 -9.78
CA LEU A 241 -14.26 -14.37 -8.95
C LEU A 241 -14.16 -14.71 -7.45
N ALA A 242 -14.24 -15.99 -7.11
CA ALA A 242 -14.08 -16.44 -5.72
C ALA A 242 -12.66 -16.14 -5.20
N GLU A 243 -11.66 -16.34 -6.03
CA GLU A 243 -10.26 -16.04 -5.72
C GLU A 243 -10.04 -14.54 -5.55
N ILE A 244 -10.64 -13.70 -6.39
CA ILE A 244 -10.59 -12.23 -6.23
C ILE A 244 -11.24 -11.83 -4.92
N ASN A 245 -12.43 -12.32 -4.61
CA ASN A 245 -13.12 -12.01 -3.35
C ASN A 245 -12.30 -12.44 -2.13
N LYS A 246 -11.70 -13.62 -2.17
CA LYS A 246 -10.83 -14.09 -1.10
C LYS A 246 -9.58 -13.21 -0.95
N ALA A 247 -8.94 -12.87 -2.07
CA ALA A 247 -7.75 -12.04 -2.08
C ALA A 247 -8.02 -10.61 -1.57
N THR A 248 -9.10 -9.98 -2.02
CA THR A 248 -9.50 -8.63 -1.56
C THR A 248 -9.89 -8.64 -0.08
N GLY A 249 -10.55 -9.70 0.40
CA GLY A 249 -10.82 -9.91 1.82
C GLY A 249 -9.54 -10.00 2.64
N GLN A 250 -8.56 -10.80 2.21
CA GLN A 250 -7.25 -10.90 2.86
C GLN A 250 -6.51 -9.55 2.92
N LEU A 251 -6.56 -8.77 1.85
CA LEU A 251 -5.93 -7.45 1.78
C LEU A 251 -6.63 -6.45 2.73
N SER A 252 -7.95 -6.53 2.85
CA SER A 252 -8.73 -5.74 3.79
C SER A 252 -8.39 -6.11 5.24
N ASP A 253 -8.32 -7.40 5.56
CA ASP A 253 -7.98 -7.89 6.91
C ASP A 253 -6.58 -7.46 7.36
N LEU A 254 -5.66 -7.35 6.42
CA LEU A 254 -4.30 -6.86 6.69
C LEU A 254 -4.24 -5.35 6.91
N ASN A 255 -5.35 -4.61 6.72
CA ASN A 255 -5.40 -3.15 6.77
C ASN A 255 -4.34 -2.47 5.88
N LEU A 256 -3.96 -3.13 4.80
CA LEU A 256 -2.92 -2.67 3.88
C LEU A 256 -3.51 -1.88 2.70
N LEU A 257 -4.81 -1.93 2.51
CA LEU A 257 -5.54 -1.18 1.50
C LEU A 257 -6.22 0.03 2.16
N GLY A 258 -5.60 1.17 2.01
CA GLY A 258 -6.17 2.51 2.04
C GLY A 258 -6.77 3.04 3.34
N ALA A 259 -6.85 4.35 3.35
CA ALA A 259 -7.74 5.08 4.23
C ALA A 259 -9.17 4.94 3.68
N THR A 260 -10.11 4.60 4.53
CA THR A 260 -11.53 4.52 4.16
C THR A 260 -12.15 5.88 3.90
N SER A 261 -11.54 6.94 4.40
CA SER A 261 -11.95 8.32 4.21
C SER A 261 -10.81 9.28 4.54
N SER A 262 -10.98 10.54 4.19
CA SER A 262 -10.07 11.62 4.58
C SER A 262 -10.78 12.96 4.39
N ASN A 263 -10.36 13.97 5.15
CA ASN A 263 -10.87 15.31 5.01
C ASN A 263 -9.74 16.32 4.95
N ASN A 264 -9.91 17.38 4.17
CA ASN A 264 -9.10 18.58 4.30
C ASN A 264 -9.95 19.83 4.03
N TRP A 265 -9.54 20.94 4.60
CA TRP A 265 -10.15 22.23 4.35
C TRP A 265 -9.14 23.35 4.54
N ALA A 266 -9.34 24.43 3.79
CA ALA A 266 -8.52 25.61 3.84
C ALA A 266 -9.39 26.85 4.14
N ILE A 267 -8.87 27.73 4.98
CA ILE A 267 -9.51 29.01 5.31
C ILE A 267 -8.66 30.13 4.73
N ALA A 268 -9.31 31.01 3.96
CA ALA A 268 -8.67 32.18 3.41
C ALA A 268 -8.27 33.21 4.53
N PRO A 269 -7.23 34.03 4.33
CA PRO A 269 -6.74 34.98 5.34
C PRO A 269 -7.82 35.91 5.89
N GLN A 270 -8.76 36.36 5.05
CA GLN A 270 -9.84 37.28 5.40
C GLN A 270 -10.83 36.69 6.40
N ARG A 271 -10.91 35.35 6.47
CA ARG A 271 -11.82 34.59 7.36
C ARG A 271 -11.11 34.08 8.61
N SER A 272 -9.82 34.30 8.72
CA SER A 272 -8.98 33.88 9.85
C SER A 272 -8.73 35.07 10.81
N ARG A 273 -8.87 34.82 12.11
CA ARG A 273 -8.55 35.84 13.14
C ARG A 273 -7.08 36.27 13.12
N SER A 274 -6.19 35.39 12.65
CA SER A 274 -4.75 35.69 12.53
C SER A 274 -4.39 36.48 11.27
N GLY A 275 -5.33 36.69 10.34
CA GLY A 275 -5.07 37.29 9.04
C GLY A 275 -4.18 36.44 8.13
N LYS A 276 -4.02 35.14 8.44
CA LYS A 276 -3.22 34.18 7.66
C LYS A 276 -4.08 33.01 7.22
N SER A 277 -3.72 32.38 6.10
CA SER A 277 -4.35 31.15 5.64
C SER A 277 -4.17 30.03 6.66
N LEU A 278 -5.19 29.18 6.81
CA LEU A 278 -5.14 27.96 7.62
C LEU A 278 -5.44 26.77 6.73
N LEU A 279 -4.73 25.67 6.96
CA LEU A 279 -5.00 24.36 6.36
C LEU A 279 -5.13 23.33 7.46
N ALA A 280 -6.20 22.56 7.43
CA ALA A 280 -6.34 21.35 8.23
C ALA A 280 -6.51 20.15 7.31
N SER A 281 -5.96 19.03 7.71
CA SER A 281 -6.06 17.76 6.98
C SER A 281 -5.91 16.61 7.93
N ASP A 282 -6.76 15.61 7.75
CA ASP A 282 -6.69 14.34 8.46
C ASP A 282 -6.96 13.18 7.50
N SER A 283 -6.18 12.14 7.62
CA SER A 283 -6.35 10.88 6.88
C SER A 283 -6.92 9.85 7.83
N HIS A 284 -8.11 9.34 7.54
CA HIS A 284 -8.79 8.33 8.35
C HIS A 284 -8.32 6.95 7.91
N GLY A 285 -7.10 6.59 8.27
CA GLY A 285 -6.55 5.25 8.07
C GLY A 285 -6.95 4.28 9.17
N SER A 286 -6.72 3.02 8.93
CA SER A 286 -6.86 2.00 9.96
C SER A 286 -5.89 2.24 11.12
N LEU A 287 -6.33 1.97 12.34
CA LEU A 287 -5.48 2.02 13.51
C LEU A 287 -4.51 0.84 13.49
N GLY A 288 -3.23 1.12 13.49
CA GLY A 288 -2.17 0.12 13.47
C GLY A 288 -0.88 0.61 14.12
N VAL A 289 -0.07 -0.33 14.60
CA VAL A 289 1.28 -0.06 15.13
C VAL A 289 2.27 -0.94 14.37
N PRO A 290 3.15 -0.33 13.59
CA PRO A 290 3.27 1.10 13.32
C PRO A 290 2.19 1.64 12.39
N SER A 291 1.82 2.92 12.54
CA SER A 291 0.90 3.57 11.58
C SER A 291 1.57 3.69 10.20
N LEU A 292 0.76 3.86 9.15
CA LEU A 292 1.26 4.04 7.78
C LEU A 292 2.14 5.30 7.67
N PHE A 293 1.72 6.37 8.32
CA PHE A 293 2.38 7.67 8.24
C PHE A 293 3.50 7.84 9.28
N ASN A 294 4.58 8.49 8.85
CA ASN A 294 5.67 9.00 9.67
C ASN A 294 5.72 10.52 9.60
N TYR A 295 6.08 11.18 10.69
CA TYR A 295 6.41 12.60 10.68
C TYR A 295 7.91 12.80 10.46
N VAL A 296 8.25 13.84 9.70
CA VAL A 296 9.64 14.27 9.49
C VAL A 296 9.71 15.78 9.35
N GLN A 297 10.80 16.35 9.81
CA GLN A 297 11.21 17.69 9.44
C GLN A 297 12.55 17.63 8.70
N ILE A 298 12.64 18.28 7.54
CA ILE A 298 13.85 18.37 6.71
C ILE A 298 14.23 19.84 6.58
N ARG A 299 15.51 20.14 6.82
CA ARG A 299 16.11 21.46 6.59
C ARG A 299 17.38 21.30 5.77
N ALA A 300 17.36 21.86 4.56
CA ALA A 300 18.51 21.94 3.66
C ALA A 300 18.46 23.27 2.91
N PRO A 301 19.58 23.78 2.35
CA PRO A 301 19.57 25.01 1.57
C PRO A 301 18.51 24.97 0.47
N LYS A 302 17.66 26.01 0.42
CA LYS A 302 16.54 26.14 -0.52
C LYS A 302 15.43 25.07 -0.38
N TYR A 303 15.55 24.15 0.59
CA TYR A 303 14.56 23.12 0.85
C TYR A 303 14.31 22.98 2.34
N GLN A 304 13.08 23.20 2.73
CA GLN A 304 12.60 22.83 4.05
C GLN A 304 11.19 22.27 3.92
N ALA A 305 10.88 21.27 4.71
CA ALA A 305 9.54 20.72 4.81
C ALA A 305 9.36 20.05 6.17
N SER A 306 8.16 20.18 6.72
CA SER A 306 7.72 19.46 7.91
C SER A 306 6.38 18.83 7.59
N GLY A 307 6.19 17.56 7.90
CA GLY A 307 4.92 16.92 7.65
C GLY A 307 4.99 15.39 7.63
N VAL A 308 4.01 14.78 7.03
CA VAL A 308 3.83 13.34 6.98
C VAL A 308 4.53 12.74 5.75
N THR A 309 5.17 11.59 5.96
CA THR A 309 5.78 10.76 4.94
C THR A 309 5.27 9.32 5.05
N ILE A 310 5.53 8.51 4.03
CA ILE A 310 5.38 7.06 4.09
C ILE A 310 6.78 6.46 3.90
N ALA A 311 7.15 5.52 4.79
CA ALA A 311 8.41 4.82 4.67
C ALA A 311 8.48 4.06 3.33
N GLY A 312 9.52 4.37 2.55
CA GLY A 312 9.66 3.93 1.16
C GLY A 312 9.57 5.07 0.14
N LEU A 313 9.06 6.26 0.51
CA LEU A 313 8.91 7.41 -0.38
C LEU A 313 9.86 8.57 0.00
N PRO A 314 10.61 9.14 -0.95
CA PRO A 314 11.49 10.29 -0.72
C PRO A 314 10.73 11.63 -0.77
N MET A 315 9.58 11.73 -0.11
CA MET A 315 8.75 12.95 -0.15
C MET A 315 7.95 13.17 1.12
N VAL A 316 7.56 14.42 1.35
CA VAL A 316 6.55 14.83 2.34
C VAL A 316 5.22 14.93 1.61
N LEU A 317 4.28 14.03 1.93
CA LEU A 317 2.99 13.91 1.26
C LEU A 317 2.02 15.02 1.65
N GLY A 318 1.97 15.36 2.92
CA GLY A 318 1.22 16.49 3.45
C GLY A 318 2.08 17.26 4.44
N GLY A 319 2.12 18.57 4.35
CA GLY A 319 3.01 19.35 5.20
C GLY A 319 3.08 20.82 4.89
N PHE A 320 4.17 21.41 5.36
CA PHE A 320 4.45 22.84 5.26
C PHE A 320 5.95 23.09 4.99
N ASN A 321 6.27 24.02 4.08
CA ASN A 321 7.65 24.31 3.70
C ASN A 321 8.13 25.73 4.09
N GLY A 322 7.39 26.40 4.97
CA GLY A 322 7.67 27.78 5.39
C GLY A 322 6.92 28.82 4.55
N LYS A 323 6.38 28.45 3.39
CA LYS A 323 5.64 29.35 2.48
C LYS A 323 4.28 28.79 2.08
N VAL A 324 4.23 27.51 1.80
CA VAL A 324 3.03 26.80 1.32
C VAL A 324 2.78 25.61 2.23
N ALA A 325 1.52 25.41 2.61
CA ALA A 325 1.03 24.17 3.18
C ALA A 325 0.29 23.38 2.09
N TRP A 326 0.40 22.06 2.14
CA TRP A 326 -0.31 21.17 1.22
C TRP A 326 -0.79 19.91 1.95
N SER A 327 -1.88 19.36 1.46
CA SER A 327 -2.41 18.07 1.91
C SER A 327 -3.13 17.38 0.77
N MET A 328 -3.40 16.10 0.97
CA MET A 328 -4.14 15.27 0.02
C MET A 328 -5.30 14.58 0.71
N THR A 329 -6.39 14.39 -0.03
CA THR A 329 -7.48 13.49 0.35
C THR A 329 -7.77 12.51 -0.76
N SER A 330 -8.46 11.41 -0.45
CA SER A 330 -8.96 10.49 -1.44
C SER A 330 -10.09 11.16 -2.24
N VAL A 331 -10.01 11.08 -3.56
CA VAL A 331 -11.06 11.58 -4.47
C VAL A 331 -12.22 10.59 -4.55
N MET A 332 -12.03 9.34 -4.12
CA MET A 332 -12.99 8.23 -4.26
C MET A 332 -13.42 8.03 -5.73
N GLY A 333 -12.49 8.30 -6.65
CA GLY A 333 -12.75 8.16 -8.09
C GLY A 333 -12.83 6.70 -8.51
N ASP A 334 -13.75 6.42 -9.40
CA ASP A 334 -13.87 5.13 -10.08
C ASP A 334 -12.79 5.03 -11.15
N ASN A 335 -11.82 4.15 -10.96
CA ASN A 335 -10.68 3.95 -11.88
C ASN A 335 -10.17 2.50 -11.90
N GLN A 336 -10.97 1.56 -11.43
CA GLN A 336 -10.75 0.14 -11.53
C GLN A 336 -12.00 -0.51 -12.10
N ASP A 337 -11.87 -1.16 -13.26
CA ASP A 337 -12.98 -1.83 -13.94
C ASP A 337 -12.78 -3.33 -14.01
N LEU A 338 -13.87 -4.09 -13.89
CA LEU A 338 -13.91 -5.52 -14.17
C LEU A 338 -14.40 -5.78 -15.58
N PHE A 339 -13.61 -6.53 -16.33
CA PHE A 339 -13.98 -7.01 -17.65
C PHE A 339 -14.23 -8.51 -17.64
N LEU A 340 -15.41 -8.92 -18.10
CA LEU A 340 -15.71 -10.33 -18.33
C LEU A 340 -15.31 -10.71 -19.77
N GLU A 341 -14.13 -11.30 -19.89
CA GLU A 341 -13.55 -11.63 -21.18
C GLU A 341 -14.06 -12.95 -21.74
N LYS A 342 -14.39 -12.97 -23.03
CA LYS A 342 -14.60 -14.21 -23.77
C LYS A 342 -13.25 -14.73 -24.22
N ILE A 343 -12.89 -15.96 -23.78
CA ILE A 343 -11.61 -16.57 -24.07
C ILE A 343 -11.81 -17.87 -24.83
N LYS A 344 -10.97 -18.13 -25.85
CA LYS A 344 -10.89 -19.43 -26.54
C LYS A 344 -9.45 -19.89 -26.74
N ARG A 345 -9.26 -21.20 -26.79
CA ARG A 345 -8.00 -21.79 -27.25
C ARG A 345 -7.91 -21.67 -28.78
N GLN A 346 -6.75 -21.24 -29.28
CA GLN A 346 -6.45 -21.17 -30.69
C GLN A 346 -5.05 -21.75 -30.93
N GLY A 347 -5.00 -22.99 -31.43
CA GLY A 347 -3.76 -23.74 -31.47
C GLY A 347 -3.17 -23.99 -30.09
N THR A 348 -1.93 -23.62 -29.90
CA THR A 348 -1.21 -23.70 -28.60
C THR A 348 -1.41 -22.45 -27.72
N GLY A 349 -2.07 -21.41 -28.22
CA GLY A 349 -2.28 -20.14 -27.54
C GLY A 349 -3.70 -19.94 -27.04
N LEU A 350 -3.90 -18.79 -26.38
CA LEU A 350 -5.21 -18.27 -25.99
C LEU A 350 -5.50 -17.00 -26.79
N SER A 351 -6.77 -16.79 -27.11
CA SER A 351 -7.28 -15.55 -27.71
C SER A 351 -8.47 -15.04 -26.92
N TYR A 352 -8.66 -13.73 -26.88
CA TYR A 352 -9.79 -13.05 -26.25
C TYR A 352 -10.50 -12.15 -27.27
N GLU A 353 -11.78 -11.86 -27.04
CA GLU A 353 -12.61 -11.05 -27.94
C GLU A 353 -12.63 -9.59 -27.47
N VAL A 354 -12.26 -8.67 -28.38
CA VAL A 354 -12.39 -7.21 -28.16
C VAL A 354 -13.09 -6.60 -29.38
N GLY A 355 -14.23 -5.93 -29.16
CA GLY A 355 -14.97 -5.27 -30.24
C GLY A 355 -15.37 -6.23 -31.38
N GLY A 356 -15.74 -7.46 -31.07
CA GLY A 356 -16.10 -8.50 -32.06
C GLY A 356 -14.90 -9.13 -32.78
N LYS A 357 -13.65 -8.80 -32.41
CA LYS A 357 -12.43 -9.34 -33.03
C LYS A 357 -11.62 -10.15 -32.02
N TRP A 358 -11.12 -11.29 -32.46
CA TRP A 358 -10.27 -12.14 -31.66
C TRP A 358 -8.82 -11.65 -31.70
N GLN A 359 -8.25 -11.42 -30.53
CA GLN A 359 -6.88 -10.96 -30.34
C GLN A 359 -6.08 -12.06 -29.60
N PRO A 360 -4.80 -12.28 -29.94
CA PRO A 360 -3.96 -13.21 -29.19
C PRO A 360 -3.72 -12.69 -27.76
N ALA A 361 -3.89 -13.57 -26.78
CA ALA A 361 -3.60 -13.28 -25.37
C ALA A 361 -2.10 -13.44 -25.09
N ILE A 362 -1.55 -12.54 -24.29
CA ILE A 362 -0.20 -12.69 -23.73
C ILE A 362 -0.30 -13.57 -22.49
N VAL A 363 0.27 -14.77 -22.56
CA VAL A 363 0.33 -15.69 -21.43
C VAL A 363 1.63 -15.50 -20.66
N ARG A 364 1.53 -15.26 -19.37
CA ARG A 364 2.69 -15.19 -18.46
C ARG A 364 2.65 -16.38 -17.50
N ASN A 365 3.76 -17.09 -17.38
CA ASN A 365 3.93 -18.09 -16.34
C ASN A 365 4.56 -17.41 -15.11
N GLU A 366 3.89 -17.49 -13.98
CA GLU A 366 4.33 -16.90 -12.72
C GLU A 366 4.78 -18.01 -11.77
N THR A 367 5.90 -17.79 -11.11
CA THR A 367 6.39 -18.69 -10.05
C THR A 367 6.22 -18.02 -8.70
N TYR A 368 5.58 -18.70 -7.78
CA TYR A 368 5.37 -18.22 -6.41
C TYR A 368 6.30 -18.95 -5.46
N PHE A 369 7.06 -18.17 -4.70
CA PHE A 369 7.86 -18.69 -3.60
C PHE A 369 7.05 -18.54 -2.31
N VAL A 370 6.84 -19.68 -1.64
CA VAL A 370 6.03 -19.73 -0.43
C VAL A 370 6.89 -20.24 0.71
N LYS A 371 6.91 -19.51 1.83
CA LYS A 371 7.69 -19.91 3.00
C LYS A 371 7.36 -21.33 3.43
N GLY A 372 8.40 -22.15 3.55
CA GLY A 372 8.26 -23.54 3.98
C GLY A 372 7.75 -24.52 2.93
N GLN A 373 7.59 -24.10 1.67
CA GLN A 373 7.09 -24.93 0.58
C GLN A 373 8.02 -24.89 -0.64
N ARG A 374 7.80 -25.83 -1.56
CA ARG A 374 8.42 -25.77 -2.89
C ARG A 374 7.75 -24.66 -3.71
N PRO A 375 8.47 -24.03 -4.65
CA PRO A 375 7.86 -23.07 -5.58
C PRO A 375 6.65 -23.66 -6.31
N ILE A 376 5.63 -22.86 -6.48
CA ILE A 376 4.37 -23.19 -7.15
C ILE A 376 4.32 -22.50 -8.51
#